data_6fb19b3be8109d5c04928921ac7af290
#
_entry.id   6fb19b3be8109d5c04928921ac7af290
#
_cell.length_a   1.000
_cell.length_b   1.000
_cell.length_c   1.000
_cell.angle_alpha   90.00
_cell.angle_beta   90.00
_cell.angle_gamma   90.00
#
_symmetry.space_group_name_H-M   'P 1'
#
loop_
_entity.id
_entity.type
_entity.pdbx_description
1 polymer ?
#
loop_
_entity_poly.entity_id
_entity_poly.type
_entity_poly.pdbx_seq_one_letter_code
_entity_poly.pdbx_strand_id
1 'polypeptide(L)'
;IGKIRASNQDSGSVGRNLFVVADGMGGHAGGDVASALAVQHLFGLDRTYDSVEDAREVLFRGVLDAGADLTNAVVEHPELTGMGTTVSAMIRVKSQMVIAHIGDSRIYRLREGVLEQITADHTFVQRLVDSGRITAEEAAVHPRRSVLMRVLGDVDADPEVDTHVVDTLPGDRWLLCSDGLSGYVSERDIAETLLTVDDVELAAHKLITQSLSEGAPDNVTVVIVRVAEGLDTSPPAEPRMVGAAAGP
;
A
#
# COMPACT_ATOMS: atom_id res chain seq x y z
N ILE A 1 -10.37 -4.33 -10.72
CA ILE A 1 -10.08 -5.80 -10.83
C ILE A 1 -9.05 -6.00 -11.93
N GLY A 2 -8.35 -5.42 -12.60
CA GLY A 2 -7.50 -5.82 -13.72
C GLY A 2 -8.23 -6.63 -14.81
N LYS A 3 -7.47 -7.24 -15.74
CA LYS A 3 -8.05 -7.93 -16.91
C LYS A 3 -8.13 -9.46 -16.77
N ILE A 4 -7.43 -10.03 -15.79
CA ILE A 4 -7.26 -11.50 -15.68
C ILE A 4 -7.89 -12.06 -14.41
N ARG A 5 -7.81 -11.34 -13.29
CA ARG A 5 -8.36 -11.80 -12.00
C ARG A 5 -9.90 -11.86 -12.03
N ALA A 6 -10.47 -12.88 -11.40
CA ALA A 6 -11.92 -13.05 -11.30
C ALA A 6 -12.55 -12.19 -10.18
N SER A 7 -11.77 -11.84 -9.15
CA SER A 7 -12.19 -11.03 -8.01
C SER A 7 -11.16 -9.95 -7.69
N ASN A 8 -11.57 -8.97 -6.91
CA ASN A 8 -10.66 -7.96 -6.37
C ASN A 8 -10.23 -8.39 -4.97
N GLN A 9 -8.95 -8.67 -4.80
CA GLN A 9 -8.33 -9.03 -3.53
C GLN A 9 -7.56 -7.87 -2.89
N ASP A 10 -7.47 -6.73 -3.58
CA ASP A 10 -6.91 -5.50 -3.02
C ASP A 10 -7.95 -4.77 -2.17
N SER A 11 -7.45 -4.08 -1.16
CA SER A 11 -8.19 -3.12 -0.36
C SER A 11 -7.38 -1.85 -0.13
N GLY A 12 -8.07 -0.74 0.08
CA GLY A 12 -7.43 0.51 0.45
C GLY A 12 -8.34 1.40 1.26
N SER A 13 -7.76 2.39 1.92
CA SER A 13 -8.53 3.44 2.60
C SER A 13 -7.89 4.81 2.48
N VAL A 14 -8.75 5.81 2.40
CA VAL A 14 -8.42 7.23 2.49
C VAL A 14 -9.15 7.78 3.70
N GLY A 15 -8.40 8.05 4.76
CA GLY A 15 -8.89 8.71 5.96
C GLY A 15 -8.56 10.21 5.95
N ARG A 16 -8.73 10.86 7.09
CA ARG A 16 -8.31 12.27 7.29
C ARG A 16 -6.80 12.39 7.49
N ASN A 17 -6.22 11.43 8.21
CA ASN A 17 -4.79 11.38 8.51
C ASN A 17 -4.16 10.01 8.19
N LEU A 18 -4.96 8.97 7.99
CA LEU A 18 -4.51 7.62 7.71
C LEU A 18 -4.85 7.20 6.27
N PHE A 19 -3.86 6.64 5.59
CA PHE A 19 -3.95 6.13 4.22
C PHE A 19 -3.37 4.73 4.18
N VAL A 20 -4.08 3.78 3.55
CA VAL A 20 -3.68 2.36 3.53
C VAL A 20 -3.91 1.78 2.15
N VAL A 21 -2.99 0.92 1.72
CA VAL A 21 -3.16 -0.04 0.63
C VAL A 21 -2.73 -1.41 1.14
N ALA A 22 -3.51 -2.42 0.81
CA ALA A 22 -3.28 -3.82 1.14
C ALA A 22 -3.63 -4.69 -0.06
N ASP A 23 -2.71 -5.57 -0.45
CA ASP A 23 -2.85 -6.53 -1.54
C ASP A 23 -3.01 -7.92 -0.93
N GLY A 24 -4.17 -8.50 -1.12
CA GLY A 24 -4.55 -9.76 -0.52
C GLY A 24 -4.08 -10.96 -1.32
N MET A 25 -3.51 -11.94 -0.64
CA MET A 25 -3.06 -13.20 -1.20
C MET A 25 -3.67 -14.40 -0.49
N GLY A 26 -3.79 -15.50 -1.21
CA GLY A 26 -4.38 -16.73 -0.69
C GLY A 26 -5.42 -17.28 -1.67
N GLY A 27 -5.56 -18.59 -1.79
CA GLY A 27 -6.42 -19.25 -2.78
C GLY A 27 -7.82 -18.65 -2.95
N HIS A 28 -8.79 -19.39 -3.45
CA HIS A 28 -10.08 -18.91 -4.01
C HIS A 28 -10.93 -17.94 -3.16
N ALA A 29 -10.69 -17.75 -1.86
CA ALA A 29 -11.51 -16.90 -0.99
C ALA A 29 -10.76 -16.29 0.20
N GLY A 30 -9.44 -16.19 0.17
CA GLY A 30 -8.69 -15.73 1.35
C GLY A 30 -8.12 -14.33 1.20
N GLY A 31 -7.70 -13.93 0.00
CA GLY A 31 -7.01 -12.67 -0.21
C GLY A 31 -7.90 -11.44 -0.01
N ASP A 32 -9.13 -11.48 -0.51
CA ASP A 32 -10.11 -10.41 -0.33
C ASP A 32 -10.49 -10.23 1.15
N VAL A 33 -10.66 -11.33 1.88
CA VAL A 33 -10.91 -11.30 3.33
C VAL A 33 -9.70 -10.73 4.07
N ALA A 34 -8.48 -11.19 3.74
CA ALA A 34 -7.27 -10.74 4.42
C ALA A 34 -7.03 -9.23 4.26
N SER A 35 -7.06 -8.74 3.03
CA SER A 35 -6.85 -7.30 2.76
C SER A 35 -7.98 -6.44 3.36
N ALA A 36 -9.24 -6.92 3.30
CA ALA A 36 -10.38 -6.20 3.87
C ALA A 36 -10.29 -6.09 5.39
N LEU A 37 -10.00 -7.19 6.10
CA LEU A 37 -9.84 -7.17 7.55
C LEU A 37 -8.71 -6.24 7.98
N ALA A 38 -7.54 -6.32 7.33
CA ALA A 38 -6.41 -5.46 7.65
C ALA A 38 -6.74 -3.97 7.45
N VAL A 39 -7.37 -3.61 6.34
CA VAL A 39 -7.75 -2.22 6.06
C VAL A 39 -8.83 -1.73 7.02
N GLN A 40 -9.84 -2.55 7.32
CA GLN A 40 -10.91 -2.20 8.28
C GLN A 40 -10.35 -1.97 9.68
N HIS A 41 -9.45 -2.85 10.15
CA HIS A 41 -8.78 -2.69 11.43
C HIS A 41 -8.01 -1.37 11.50
N LEU A 42 -7.14 -1.12 10.51
CA LEU A 42 -6.31 0.08 10.46
C LEU A 42 -7.14 1.36 10.30
N PHE A 43 -8.23 1.32 9.55
CA PHE A 43 -9.12 2.48 9.37
C PHE A 43 -9.67 3.01 10.70
N GLY A 44 -9.84 2.15 11.70
CA GLY A 44 -10.21 2.52 13.07
C GLY A 44 -9.17 3.41 13.78
N LEU A 45 -7.94 3.48 13.26
CA LEU A 45 -6.86 4.31 13.78
C LEU A 45 -6.83 5.73 13.19
N ASP A 46 -7.76 6.08 12.29
CA ASP A 46 -7.80 7.40 11.65
C ASP A 46 -8.25 8.49 12.63
N ARG A 47 -7.29 9.09 13.29
CA ARG A 47 -7.48 10.21 14.22
C ARG A 47 -6.31 11.19 14.13
N THR A 48 -6.40 12.31 14.85
CA THR A 48 -5.26 13.22 15.04
C THR A 48 -4.34 12.67 16.12
N TYR A 49 -3.04 12.77 15.88
CA TYR A 49 -1.98 12.39 16.80
C TYR A 49 -1.16 13.63 17.18
N ASP A 50 -0.84 13.76 18.44
CA ASP A 50 -0.07 14.90 18.96
C ASP A 50 1.44 14.70 18.80
N SER A 51 1.91 13.45 18.81
CA SER A 51 3.33 13.08 18.64
C SER A 51 3.52 12.00 17.58
N VAL A 52 4.69 12.03 16.96
CA VAL A 52 5.13 11.03 15.97
C VAL A 52 5.37 9.68 16.64
N GLU A 53 5.89 9.70 17.86
CA GLU A 53 6.17 8.51 18.65
C GLU A 53 4.89 7.72 18.96
N ASP A 54 3.83 8.44 19.39
CA ASP A 54 2.52 7.83 19.64
C ASP A 54 1.93 7.26 18.34
N ALA A 55 1.93 8.03 17.26
CA ALA A 55 1.44 7.57 15.97
C ALA A 55 2.20 6.34 15.45
N ARG A 56 3.53 6.32 15.63
CA ARG A 56 4.39 5.20 15.22
C ARG A 56 4.08 3.93 16.02
N GLU A 57 3.98 4.04 17.33
CA GLU A 57 3.64 2.91 18.19
C GLU A 57 2.25 2.37 17.87
N VAL A 58 1.26 3.26 17.73
CA VAL A 58 -0.12 2.88 17.42
C VAL A 58 -0.21 2.23 16.04
N LEU A 59 0.46 2.78 15.02
CA LEU A 59 0.43 2.23 13.68
C LEU A 59 1.13 0.86 13.62
N PHE A 60 2.31 0.74 14.24
CA PHE A 60 3.04 -0.52 14.31
C PHE A 60 2.21 -1.62 14.98
N ARG A 61 1.65 -1.33 16.17
CA ARG A 61 0.78 -2.27 16.89
C ARG A 61 -0.47 -2.59 16.10
N GLY A 62 -1.10 -1.59 15.48
CA GLY A 62 -2.28 -1.80 14.65
C GLY A 62 -2.04 -2.76 13.49
N VAL A 63 -0.86 -2.74 12.86
CA VAL A 63 -0.50 -3.73 11.82
C VAL A 63 -0.35 -5.14 12.43
N LEU A 64 0.29 -5.27 13.60
CA LEU A 64 0.41 -6.56 14.27
C LEU A 64 -0.96 -7.10 14.74
N ASP A 65 -1.80 -6.24 15.30
CA ASP A 65 -3.15 -6.61 15.76
C ASP A 65 -4.03 -7.03 14.57
N ALA A 66 -3.91 -6.34 13.42
CA ALA A 66 -4.57 -6.78 12.19
C ALA A 66 -4.10 -8.18 11.76
N GLY A 67 -2.81 -8.50 11.91
CA GLY A 67 -2.29 -9.86 11.67
C GLY A 67 -2.90 -10.90 12.61
N ALA A 68 -3.08 -10.56 13.88
CA ALA A 68 -3.77 -11.42 14.83
C ALA A 68 -5.24 -11.64 14.47
N ASP A 69 -5.93 -10.61 13.96
CA ASP A 69 -7.31 -10.75 13.47
C ASP A 69 -7.40 -11.72 12.29
N LEU A 70 -6.43 -11.69 11.37
CA LEU A 70 -6.35 -12.66 10.27
C LEU A 70 -6.18 -14.10 10.79
N THR A 71 -5.28 -14.30 11.73
CA THR A 71 -5.05 -15.61 12.36
C THR A 71 -6.31 -16.12 13.07
N ASN A 72 -7.01 -15.25 13.79
CA ASN A 72 -8.25 -15.59 14.47
C ASN A 72 -9.35 -15.95 13.45
N ALA A 73 -9.45 -15.23 12.34
CA ALA A 73 -10.40 -15.54 11.27
C ALA A 73 -10.17 -16.93 10.67
N VAL A 74 -8.90 -17.37 10.53
CA VAL A 74 -8.59 -18.74 10.07
C VAL A 74 -9.00 -19.80 11.09
N VAL A 75 -8.91 -19.51 12.40
CA VAL A 75 -9.39 -20.43 13.44
C VAL A 75 -10.90 -20.63 13.35
N GLU A 76 -11.64 -19.56 13.09
CA GLU A 76 -13.11 -19.60 12.93
C GLU A 76 -13.54 -20.15 11.57
N HIS A 77 -12.73 -19.90 10.53
CA HIS A 77 -12.96 -20.23 9.13
C HIS A 77 -11.75 -20.96 8.52
N PRO A 78 -11.58 -22.28 8.78
CA PRO A 78 -10.40 -23.04 8.31
C PRO A 78 -10.22 -23.07 6.79
N GLU A 79 -11.25 -22.77 6.02
CA GLU A 79 -11.19 -22.62 4.56
C GLU A 79 -10.32 -21.42 4.12
N LEU A 80 -10.04 -20.48 5.03
CA LEU A 80 -9.18 -19.33 4.81
C LEU A 80 -7.69 -19.60 5.10
N THR A 81 -7.33 -20.85 5.45
CA THR A 81 -5.94 -21.22 5.75
C THR A 81 -4.98 -20.77 4.64
N GLY A 82 -3.89 -20.12 5.03
CA GLY A 82 -2.89 -19.58 4.11
C GLY A 82 -3.25 -18.22 3.52
N MET A 83 -4.32 -17.58 4.00
CA MET A 83 -4.59 -16.20 3.63
C MET A 83 -3.55 -15.24 4.21
N GLY A 84 -3.25 -14.20 3.47
CA GLY A 84 -2.35 -13.15 3.90
C GLY A 84 -2.57 -11.88 3.09
N THR A 85 -1.90 -10.83 3.48
CA THR A 85 -1.95 -9.55 2.76
C THR A 85 -0.67 -8.75 2.94
N THR A 86 -0.32 -7.91 1.97
CA THR A 86 0.59 -6.80 2.19
C THR A 86 -0.09 -5.73 3.01
N VAL A 87 0.67 -4.85 3.63
CA VAL A 87 0.18 -3.59 4.20
C VAL A 87 1.19 -2.50 3.93
N SER A 88 0.76 -1.43 3.26
CA SER A 88 1.46 -0.15 3.18
C SER A 88 0.55 0.91 3.76
N ALA A 89 0.88 1.39 4.96
CA ALA A 89 0.06 2.34 5.72
C ALA A 89 0.86 3.59 6.10
N MET A 90 0.18 4.74 6.09
CA MET A 90 0.79 6.03 6.36
C MET A 90 -0.14 6.90 7.21
N ILE A 91 0.37 7.42 8.34
CA ILE A 91 -0.32 8.40 9.19
C ILE A 91 0.37 9.76 9.08
N ARG A 92 -0.40 10.80 8.81
CA ARG A 92 0.09 12.17 8.86
C ARG A 92 0.08 12.71 10.29
N VAL A 93 1.23 13.19 10.74
CA VAL A 93 1.38 13.92 12.02
C VAL A 93 2.07 15.24 11.74
N LYS A 94 1.30 16.34 11.72
CA LYS A 94 1.82 17.69 11.39
C LYS A 94 2.53 17.70 10.01
N SER A 95 3.85 17.91 9.99
CA SER A 95 4.70 17.93 8.81
C SER A 95 5.50 16.63 8.62
N GLN A 96 5.03 15.52 9.17
CA GLN A 96 5.67 14.21 9.05
C GLN A 96 4.67 13.14 8.64
N MET A 97 5.15 12.14 7.93
CA MET A 97 4.45 10.89 7.63
C MET A 97 5.08 9.77 8.42
N VAL A 98 4.28 9.09 9.20
CA VAL A 98 4.64 7.87 9.92
C VAL A 98 4.17 6.71 9.07
N ILE A 99 5.07 5.81 8.70
CA ILE A 99 4.82 4.71 7.76
C ILE A 99 5.03 3.38 8.48
N ALA A 100 4.14 2.43 8.22
CA ALA A 100 4.32 1.01 8.50
C ALA A 100 4.15 0.22 7.21
N HIS A 101 5.04 -0.75 6.99
CA HIS A 101 5.09 -1.48 5.73
C HIS A 101 5.45 -2.96 5.92
N ILE A 102 4.74 -3.84 5.21
CA ILE A 102 5.05 -5.25 5.03
C ILE A 102 4.54 -5.71 3.66
N GLY A 103 5.38 -6.37 2.87
CA GLY A 103 5.05 -6.89 1.54
C GLY A 103 5.75 -6.14 0.41
N ASP A 104 5.12 -6.07 -0.77
CA ASP A 104 5.64 -5.44 -1.98
C ASP A 104 4.70 -4.38 -2.60
N SER A 105 3.62 -4.03 -1.89
CA SER A 105 2.92 -2.77 -2.14
C SER A 105 3.83 -1.61 -1.77
N ARG A 106 3.81 -0.53 -2.53
CA ARG A 106 4.82 0.52 -2.40
C ARG A 106 4.24 1.85 -1.96
N ILE A 107 5.10 2.64 -1.28
CA ILE A 107 4.87 4.06 -0.99
C ILE A 107 5.95 4.87 -1.69
N TYR A 108 5.51 5.82 -2.52
CA TYR A 108 6.37 6.78 -3.19
C TYR A 108 6.10 8.20 -2.72
N ARG A 109 7.14 9.03 -2.76
CA ARG A 109 7.03 10.48 -2.60
C ARG A 109 7.54 11.17 -3.85
N LEU A 110 6.73 12.06 -4.42
CA LEU A 110 7.16 13.00 -5.45
C LEU A 110 7.42 14.35 -4.79
N ARG A 111 8.66 14.84 -4.87
CA ARG A 111 9.11 16.14 -4.38
C ARG A 111 9.99 16.81 -5.43
N GLU A 112 9.69 18.06 -5.79
CA GLU A 112 10.50 18.85 -6.74
C GLU A 112 10.82 18.12 -8.05
N GLY A 113 9.88 17.33 -8.53
CA GLY A 113 10.02 16.55 -9.77
C GLY A 113 10.74 15.21 -9.63
N VAL A 114 11.20 14.86 -8.43
CA VAL A 114 11.88 13.58 -8.16
C VAL A 114 10.92 12.62 -7.48
N LEU A 115 10.70 11.46 -8.09
CA LEU A 115 9.98 10.34 -7.49
C LEU A 115 10.96 9.47 -6.71
N GLU A 116 10.64 9.22 -5.46
CA GLU A 116 11.42 8.39 -4.54
C GLU A 116 10.55 7.28 -3.98
N GLN A 117 10.98 6.03 -4.09
CA GLN A 117 10.37 4.92 -3.38
C GLN A 117 10.81 4.96 -1.91
N ILE A 118 9.87 5.07 -0.99
CA ILE A 118 10.13 5.18 0.45
C ILE A 118 10.20 3.80 1.12
N THR A 119 9.42 2.85 0.65
CA THR A 119 9.40 1.47 1.16
C THR A 119 10.34 0.57 0.37
N ALA A 120 10.88 -0.46 1.00
CA ALA A 120 11.63 -1.52 0.31
C ALA A 120 10.75 -2.76 0.18
N ASP A 121 10.70 -3.36 -1.01
CA ASP A 121 9.87 -4.54 -1.24
C ASP A 121 10.38 -5.74 -0.42
N HIS A 122 9.50 -6.42 0.28
CA HIS A 122 9.81 -7.66 1.00
C HIS A 122 9.72 -8.87 0.05
N THR A 123 10.50 -8.84 -1.03
CA THR A 123 10.52 -9.91 -2.03
C THR A 123 11.84 -10.68 -2.04
N PHE A 124 11.79 -11.89 -2.60
CA PHE A 124 13.00 -12.68 -2.81
C PHE A 124 14.04 -11.95 -3.67
N VAL A 125 13.59 -11.26 -4.72
CA VAL A 125 14.50 -10.54 -5.63
C VAL A 125 15.11 -9.30 -4.98
N GLN A 126 14.36 -8.56 -4.16
CA GLN A 126 14.93 -7.44 -3.42
C GLN A 126 16.04 -7.90 -2.48
N ARG A 127 15.86 -9.04 -1.79
CA ARG A 127 16.92 -9.62 -0.96
C ARG A 127 18.18 -10.00 -1.76
N LEU A 128 18.02 -10.40 -3.03
CA LEU A 128 19.16 -10.65 -3.91
C LEU A 128 19.87 -9.34 -4.31
N VAL A 129 19.11 -8.29 -4.59
CA VAL A 129 19.66 -6.94 -4.87
C VAL A 129 20.42 -6.41 -3.66
N ASP A 130 19.83 -6.44 -2.47
CA ASP A 130 20.44 -5.96 -1.22
C ASP A 130 21.75 -6.70 -0.88
N SER A 131 21.82 -7.98 -1.24
CA SER A 131 23.05 -8.81 -1.08
C SER A 131 24.06 -8.65 -2.23
N GLY A 132 23.79 -7.79 -3.22
CA GLY A 132 24.63 -7.54 -4.38
C GLY A 132 24.75 -8.72 -5.35
N ARG A 133 23.80 -9.67 -5.31
CA ARG A 133 23.81 -10.87 -6.19
C ARG A 133 23.23 -10.61 -7.57
N ILE A 134 22.28 -9.69 -7.67
CA ILE A 134 21.67 -9.24 -8.92
C ILE A 134 21.52 -7.73 -8.89
N THR A 135 21.36 -7.09 -10.06
CA THR A 135 21.02 -5.67 -10.16
C THR A 135 19.51 -5.46 -10.06
N ALA A 136 19.07 -4.21 -9.90
CA ALA A 136 17.65 -3.86 -9.91
C ALA A 136 16.97 -4.18 -11.26
N GLU A 137 17.71 -4.00 -12.37
CA GLU A 137 17.23 -4.32 -13.71
C GLU A 137 17.03 -5.83 -13.89
N GLU A 138 17.95 -6.65 -13.36
CA GLU A 138 17.82 -8.10 -13.37
C GLU A 138 16.65 -8.56 -12.48
N ALA A 139 16.42 -7.90 -11.34
CA ALA A 139 15.31 -8.20 -10.45
C ALA A 139 13.95 -7.96 -11.14
N ALA A 140 13.81 -6.89 -11.90
CA ALA A 140 12.56 -6.52 -12.59
C ALA A 140 12.06 -7.57 -13.57
N VAL A 141 12.96 -8.35 -14.18
CA VAL A 141 12.64 -9.42 -15.16
C VAL A 141 12.83 -10.83 -14.60
N HIS A 142 13.12 -10.94 -13.31
CA HIS A 142 13.42 -12.23 -12.69
C HIS A 142 12.15 -13.12 -12.61
N PRO A 143 12.24 -14.45 -12.89
CA PRO A 143 11.07 -15.34 -12.84
C PRO A 143 10.37 -15.41 -11.47
N ARG A 144 11.09 -15.09 -10.40
CA ARG A 144 10.60 -15.12 -9.02
C ARG A 144 10.42 -13.71 -8.43
N ARG A 145 10.18 -12.69 -9.27
CA ARG A 145 10.05 -11.29 -8.80
C ARG A 145 8.89 -11.08 -7.85
N SER A 146 7.80 -11.83 -7.99
CA SER A 146 6.59 -11.73 -7.14
C SER A 146 6.59 -12.71 -5.95
N VAL A 147 7.75 -13.28 -5.58
CA VAL A 147 7.84 -14.16 -4.41
C VAL A 147 8.04 -13.31 -3.17
N LEU A 148 6.98 -13.18 -2.38
CA LEU A 148 7.00 -12.48 -1.11
C LEU A 148 7.80 -13.26 -0.05
N MET A 149 8.55 -12.54 0.77
CA MET A 149 9.33 -13.05 1.89
C MET A 149 8.73 -12.66 3.25
N ARG A 150 7.90 -11.61 3.26
CA ARG A 150 7.18 -11.13 4.45
C ARG A 150 5.78 -10.72 4.04
N VAL A 151 4.80 -11.20 4.78
CA VAL A 151 3.37 -10.86 4.62
C VAL A 151 2.70 -10.85 5.98
N LEU A 152 1.56 -10.18 6.07
CA LEU A 152 0.69 -10.23 7.23
C LEU A 152 -0.32 -11.37 7.06
N GLY A 153 -0.52 -12.22 8.07
CA GLY A 153 -1.56 -13.26 8.05
C GLY A 153 -1.11 -14.62 8.59
N ASP A 154 -1.80 -15.67 8.17
CA ASP A 154 -1.66 -17.04 8.69
C ASP A 154 -0.32 -17.74 8.29
N VAL A 155 0.54 -17.06 7.56
CA VAL A 155 1.81 -17.62 7.07
C VAL A 155 3.02 -17.25 7.92
N ASP A 156 2.90 -16.24 8.78
CA ASP A 156 3.99 -15.77 9.65
C ASP A 156 3.45 -15.39 11.03
N ALA A 157 3.90 -16.13 12.05
CA ALA A 157 3.47 -15.90 13.43
C ALA A 157 4.11 -14.67 14.08
N ASP A 158 5.21 -14.15 13.54
CA ASP A 158 5.92 -12.97 14.05
C ASP A 158 6.36 -12.07 12.87
N PRO A 159 5.41 -11.36 12.24
CA PRO A 159 5.70 -10.58 11.05
C PRO A 159 6.63 -9.40 11.35
N GLU A 160 7.72 -9.31 10.60
CA GLU A 160 8.64 -8.17 10.66
C GLU A 160 8.06 -6.99 9.86
N VAL A 161 7.56 -5.99 10.56
CA VAL A 161 6.99 -4.77 10.01
C VAL A 161 8.02 -3.65 10.01
N ASP A 162 8.30 -3.08 8.84
CA ASP A 162 9.18 -1.91 8.73
C ASP A 162 8.42 -0.64 9.14
N THR A 163 9.09 0.27 9.85
CA THR A 163 8.52 1.57 10.20
C THR A 163 9.47 2.70 9.85
N HIS A 164 8.93 3.77 9.25
CA HIS A 164 9.67 4.96 8.86
C HIS A 164 8.97 6.23 9.37
N VAL A 165 9.75 7.26 9.62
CA VAL A 165 9.25 8.61 9.83
C VAL A 165 9.91 9.51 8.80
N VAL A 166 9.12 10.16 7.96
CA VAL A 166 9.61 10.94 6.83
C VAL A 166 8.97 12.34 6.87
N ASP A 167 9.79 13.37 6.74
CA ASP A 167 9.27 14.75 6.64
C ASP A 167 8.48 14.93 5.35
N THR A 168 7.37 15.65 5.47
CA THR A 168 6.55 16.05 4.33
C THR A 168 6.45 17.57 4.25
N LEU A 169 6.54 18.10 3.02
CA LEU A 169 6.51 19.52 2.72
C LEU A 169 5.28 19.87 1.88
N PRO A 170 4.81 21.13 1.95
CA PRO A 170 3.83 21.62 0.98
C PRO A 170 4.31 21.39 -0.46
N GLY A 171 3.42 20.89 -1.32
CA GLY A 171 3.73 20.52 -2.70
C GLY A 171 4.12 19.04 -2.89
N ASP A 172 4.47 18.31 -1.83
CA ASP A 172 4.70 16.87 -1.94
C ASP A 172 3.45 16.13 -2.42
N ARG A 173 3.68 15.10 -3.23
CA ARG A 173 2.65 14.12 -3.56
C ARG A 173 3.11 12.73 -3.11
N TRP A 174 2.24 12.05 -2.41
CA TRP A 174 2.45 10.70 -1.94
C TRP A 174 1.56 9.74 -2.72
N LEU A 175 2.12 8.60 -3.10
CA LEU A 175 1.42 7.53 -3.79
C LEU A 175 1.61 6.24 -3.01
N LEU A 176 0.51 5.59 -2.63
CA LEU A 176 0.49 4.22 -2.16
C LEU A 176 -0.14 3.37 -3.26
N CYS A 177 0.47 2.24 -3.59
CA CYS A 177 -0.09 1.36 -4.63
C CYS A 177 0.24 -0.11 -4.38
N SER A 178 -0.62 -0.99 -4.89
CA SER A 178 -0.32 -2.42 -5.01
C SER A 178 0.64 -2.71 -6.17
N ASP A 179 1.16 -3.92 -6.24
CA ASP A 179 2.10 -4.38 -7.29
C ASP A 179 1.49 -4.35 -8.69
N GLY A 180 0.15 -4.40 -8.78
CA GLY A 180 -0.58 -4.23 -10.02
C GLY A 180 -0.34 -2.89 -10.71
N LEU A 181 0.08 -1.85 -9.98
CA LEU A 181 0.59 -0.62 -10.60
C LEU A 181 2.10 -0.71 -10.82
N SER A 182 2.88 -0.87 -9.74
CA SER A 182 4.34 -0.72 -9.77
C SER A 182 5.06 -1.82 -10.57
N GLY A 183 4.42 -2.95 -10.79
CA GLY A 183 4.93 -4.04 -11.62
C GLY A 183 4.74 -3.84 -13.12
N TYR A 184 3.92 -2.85 -13.54
CA TYR A 184 3.51 -2.68 -14.95
C TYR A 184 3.68 -1.26 -15.47
N VAL A 185 3.59 -0.24 -14.62
CA VAL A 185 3.81 1.17 -15.00
C VAL A 185 5.20 1.59 -14.52
N SER A 186 6.02 2.14 -15.41
CA SER A 186 7.36 2.56 -15.06
C SER A 186 7.34 3.72 -14.04
N GLU A 187 8.36 3.82 -13.19
CA GLU A 187 8.49 4.94 -12.25
C GLU A 187 8.54 6.30 -12.97
N ARG A 188 9.08 6.33 -14.18
CA ARG A 188 9.07 7.52 -15.04
C ARG A 188 7.64 7.94 -15.39
N ASP A 189 6.78 7.00 -15.80
CA ASP A 189 5.41 7.30 -16.21
C ASP A 189 4.54 7.63 -14.99
N ILE A 190 4.81 7.00 -13.84
CA ILE A 190 4.21 7.36 -12.54
C ILE A 190 4.58 8.80 -12.20
N ALA A 191 5.87 9.15 -12.24
CA ALA A 191 6.35 10.51 -11.97
C ALA A 191 5.73 11.54 -12.91
N GLU A 192 5.72 11.26 -14.22
CA GLU A 192 5.12 12.14 -15.22
C GLU A 192 3.62 12.36 -14.96
N THR A 193 2.89 11.32 -14.59
CA THR A 193 1.46 11.44 -14.27
C THR A 193 1.25 12.29 -13.02
N LEU A 194 2.01 12.03 -11.95
CA LEU A 194 1.92 12.81 -10.72
C LEU A 194 2.37 14.26 -10.89
N LEU A 195 3.24 14.58 -11.84
CA LEU A 195 3.69 15.92 -12.14
C LEU A 195 2.70 16.71 -12.99
N THR A 196 2.08 16.06 -13.97
CA THR A 196 1.29 16.75 -15.02
C THR A 196 -0.21 16.78 -14.75
N VAL A 197 -0.71 15.88 -13.90
CA VAL A 197 -2.14 15.80 -13.55
C VAL A 197 -2.32 16.34 -12.13
N ASP A 198 -2.87 17.55 -12.01
CA ASP A 198 -2.97 18.23 -10.71
C ASP A 198 -4.06 17.64 -9.81
N ASP A 199 -5.18 17.27 -10.38
CA ASP A 199 -6.28 16.61 -9.69
C ASP A 199 -5.89 15.17 -9.30
N VAL A 200 -5.95 14.85 -8.00
CA VAL A 200 -5.49 13.56 -7.47
C VAL A 200 -6.38 12.39 -7.90
N GLU A 201 -7.68 12.63 -8.08
CA GLU A 201 -8.61 11.59 -8.52
C GLU A 201 -8.38 11.26 -10.00
N LEU A 202 -8.21 12.29 -10.83
CA LEU A 202 -7.87 12.11 -12.24
C LEU A 202 -6.49 11.46 -12.40
N ALA A 203 -5.50 11.81 -11.58
CA ALA A 203 -4.18 11.18 -11.58
C ALA A 203 -4.29 9.67 -11.22
N ALA A 204 -5.06 9.32 -10.20
CA ALA A 204 -5.30 7.93 -9.82
C ALA A 204 -5.96 7.15 -10.97
N HIS A 205 -7.00 7.68 -11.59
CA HIS A 205 -7.65 7.07 -12.75
C HIS A 205 -6.69 6.89 -13.94
N LYS A 206 -5.82 7.87 -14.19
CA LYS A 206 -4.83 7.78 -15.27
C LYS A 206 -3.82 6.67 -15.00
N LEU A 207 -3.30 6.55 -13.78
CA LEU A 207 -2.37 5.48 -13.38
C LEU A 207 -3.01 4.09 -13.53
N ILE A 208 -4.24 3.92 -13.07
CA ILE A 208 -4.99 2.67 -13.25
C ILE A 208 -5.16 2.36 -14.75
N THR A 209 -5.52 3.35 -15.56
CA THR A 209 -5.69 3.17 -17.01
C THR A 209 -4.38 2.79 -17.69
N GLN A 210 -3.25 3.37 -17.27
CA GLN A 210 -1.92 2.99 -17.78
C GLN A 210 -1.61 1.53 -17.44
N SER A 211 -1.80 1.11 -16.18
CA SER A 211 -1.61 -0.30 -15.82
C SER A 211 -2.52 -1.24 -16.65
N LEU A 212 -3.79 -0.86 -16.82
CA LEU A 212 -4.71 -1.64 -17.68
C LEU A 212 -4.24 -1.73 -19.12
N SER A 213 -3.61 -0.68 -19.67
CA SER A 213 -3.08 -0.71 -21.05
C SER A 213 -1.88 -1.63 -21.20
N GLU A 214 -1.07 -1.77 -20.15
CA GLU A 214 0.08 -2.71 -20.08
C GLU A 214 -0.35 -4.16 -19.79
N GLY A 215 -1.65 -4.42 -19.76
CA GLY A 215 -2.21 -5.77 -19.60
C GLY A 215 -2.82 -6.08 -18.24
N ALA A 216 -2.43 -5.36 -17.19
CA ALA A 216 -2.91 -5.50 -15.81
C ALA A 216 -3.39 -6.91 -15.45
N PRO A 217 -2.52 -7.89 -15.29
CA PRO A 217 -2.93 -9.26 -14.96
C PRO A 217 -3.42 -9.38 -13.52
N ASP A 218 -3.17 -8.38 -12.69
CA ASP A 218 -3.57 -8.32 -11.30
C ASP A 218 -4.56 -7.20 -10.98
N ASN A 219 -5.03 -7.16 -9.74
CA ASN A 219 -5.78 -6.06 -9.18
C ASN A 219 -4.86 -4.82 -9.13
N VAL A 220 -5.42 -3.63 -9.21
CA VAL A 220 -4.68 -2.37 -9.20
C VAL A 220 -5.34 -1.42 -8.23
N THR A 221 -4.64 -1.11 -7.16
CA THR A 221 -5.10 -0.17 -6.14
C THR A 221 -4.13 1.00 -6.01
N VAL A 222 -4.68 2.20 -5.98
CA VAL A 222 -3.94 3.46 -5.96
C VAL A 222 -4.57 4.42 -4.96
N VAL A 223 -3.77 4.97 -4.07
CA VAL A 223 -4.12 6.07 -3.17
C VAL A 223 -3.12 7.20 -3.37
N ILE A 224 -3.61 8.40 -3.67
CA ILE A 224 -2.77 9.59 -3.86
C ILE A 224 -3.12 10.64 -2.80
N VAL A 225 -2.09 11.18 -2.15
CA VAL A 225 -2.22 12.24 -1.16
C VAL A 225 -1.40 13.44 -1.60
N ARG A 226 -2.04 14.61 -1.75
CA ARG A 226 -1.37 15.88 -2.03
C ARG A 226 -1.23 16.68 -0.74
N VAL A 227 -0.04 17.16 -0.45
CA VAL A 227 0.19 18.09 0.64
C VAL A 227 -0.04 19.52 0.11
N ALA A 228 -1.10 20.16 0.62
CA ALA A 228 -1.49 21.48 0.14
C ALA A 228 -0.43 22.54 0.34
N GLU A 229 -0.30 23.45 -0.62
CA GLU A 229 0.48 24.68 -0.51
C GLU A 229 -0.41 25.80 0.05
N GLY A 230 -0.12 26.26 1.27
CA GLY A 230 -0.86 27.36 1.90
C GLY A 230 -2.20 26.94 2.52
N LEU A 231 -3.16 27.89 2.56
CA LEU A 231 -4.51 27.63 3.03
C LEU A 231 -5.31 26.95 1.90
N ASP A 232 -5.26 25.62 1.86
CA ASP A 232 -6.18 24.88 1.01
C ASP A 232 -7.59 24.99 1.61
N THR A 233 -8.48 25.65 0.90
CA THR A 233 -9.89 25.80 1.29
C THR A 233 -10.76 24.66 0.74
N SER A 234 -10.19 23.71 0.02
CA SER A 234 -10.90 22.54 -0.45
C SER A 234 -11.36 21.70 0.75
N PRO A 235 -12.60 21.23 0.76
CA PRO A 235 -13.04 20.33 1.82
C PRO A 235 -12.14 19.08 1.79
N PRO A 236 -11.71 18.55 2.96
CA PRO A 236 -10.99 17.28 3.01
C PRO A 236 -11.87 16.20 2.36
N ALA A 237 -11.23 15.28 1.65
CA ALA A 237 -11.93 14.13 1.11
C ALA A 237 -12.66 13.39 2.25
N GLU A 238 -13.89 12.96 1.99
CA GLU A 238 -14.60 12.14 2.96
C GLU A 238 -13.87 10.82 3.16
N PRO A 239 -13.67 10.39 4.42
CA PRO A 239 -13.05 9.10 4.70
C PRO A 239 -13.79 7.96 4.00
N ARG A 240 -13.07 7.12 3.27
CA ARG A 240 -13.65 6.01 2.52
C ARG A 240 -12.71 4.81 2.43
N MET A 241 -13.30 3.64 2.32
CA MET A 241 -12.59 2.41 1.93
C MET A 241 -12.90 2.08 0.46
N VAL A 242 -11.97 1.37 -0.19
CA VAL A 242 -12.09 0.92 -1.58
C VAL A 242 -11.63 -0.54 -1.70
N GLY A 243 -11.96 -1.18 -2.83
CA GLY A 243 -11.60 -2.58 -3.05
C GLY A 243 -12.48 -3.53 -2.24
N ALA A 244 -11.91 -4.66 -1.79
CA ALA A 244 -12.64 -5.65 -1.01
C ALA A 244 -13.14 -5.10 0.33
N ALA A 245 -12.44 -4.14 0.95
CA ALA A 245 -12.85 -3.51 2.20
C ALA A 245 -14.09 -2.62 2.09
N ALA A 246 -14.49 -2.19 0.89
CA ALA A 246 -15.67 -1.35 0.70
C ALA A 246 -16.99 -2.12 0.81
N GLY A 247 -16.93 -3.44 0.87
CA GLY A 247 -18.11 -4.31 0.79
C GLY A 247 -18.71 -4.37 -0.63
N PRO A 248 -19.74 -5.19 -0.81
CA PRO A 248 -20.44 -5.31 -2.08
C PRO A 248 -21.26 -4.07 -2.41
#